data_ddd68bf7151eade2cf87f1fd7c083a13
#
_entry.id   ddd68bf7151eade2cf87f1fd7c083a13
#
_cell.length_a   1.000
_cell.length_b   1.000
_cell.length_c   1.000
_cell.angle_alpha   90.00
_cell.angle_beta   90.00
_cell.angle_gamma   90.00
#
_symmetry.space_group_name_H-M   'P 1'
#
loop_
_entity.id
_entity.type
_entity.pdbx_description
1 polymer ?
#
loop_
_entity_poly.entity_id
_entity_poly.type
_entity_poly.pdbx_seq_one_letter_code
_entity_poly.pdbx_strand_id
1 'polypeptide(L)'
;VVATATVVEAVPDPDVFVEAKSKLEQLLLRNDLSPHQLLIKAQGIAMSAGREKPRDFGRLVSWSEFVSESSDDTYDWVIDDLIERTERVIVVAAEGVGKTMLARQVAILSGCGVHPFTYQRMRQVRTLTVDLENPERIIRRTSREIYNAAFARGYTKSPTAELLVKPSGFDLMKPEDREVLERAIEDTKPELLIMGPLYKAFVDPGGRTAEAVAVEVAKYLDYIRDSYQCALWLEHHAPLGESMTNRQLRPFGSAVWSRWPEFGIALTPDISSGMAYTYDVKHFRGARDDRPWPTKIKRGRLFPFEVVEYAKVNK
;
A
#
# COMPACT_ATOMS: atom_id res chain seq x y z
N VAL A 1 -0.28 -31.33 24.04
CA VAL A 1 -1.14 -31.06 25.21
C VAL A 1 -0.52 -29.99 26.09
N VAL A 2 0.82 -30.00 26.36
CA VAL A 2 1.48 -28.99 27.22
C VAL A 2 1.60 -27.63 26.49
N ALA A 3 1.79 -27.59 25.17
CA ALA A 3 1.88 -26.34 24.41
C ALA A 3 0.54 -25.57 24.32
N THR A 4 -0.59 -26.31 24.38
CA THR A 4 -1.92 -25.70 24.34
C THR A 4 -2.31 -25.00 25.63
N ALA A 5 -1.85 -25.52 26.78
CA ALA A 5 -2.15 -24.93 28.08
C ALA A 5 -1.47 -23.57 28.30
N THR A 6 -0.26 -23.39 27.79
CA THR A 6 0.51 -22.14 27.96
C THR A 6 -0.05 -20.99 27.10
N VAL A 7 -0.71 -21.28 25.97
CA VAL A 7 -1.35 -20.27 25.12
C VAL A 7 -2.68 -19.79 25.69
N VAL A 8 -3.38 -20.66 26.46
CA VAL A 8 -4.68 -20.35 27.05
C VAL A 8 -4.59 -19.34 28.20
N GLU A 9 -3.47 -19.31 28.94
CA GLU A 9 -3.26 -18.33 30.02
C GLU A 9 -3.03 -16.89 29.56
N ALA A 10 -2.80 -16.69 28.24
CA ALA A 10 -2.43 -15.40 27.66
C ALA A 10 -3.58 -14.68 26.91
N VAL A 11 -4.81 -15.23 26.89
CA VAL A 11 -5.95 -14.63 26.17
C VAL A 11 -6.81 -13.81 27.13
N PRO A 12 -6.77 -12.45 27.04
CA PRO A 12 -7.45 -11.58 28.00
C PRO A 12 -8.96 -11.46 27.80
N ASP A 13 -9.49 -11.79 26.62
CA ASP A 13 -10.92 -11.61 26.26
C ASP A 13 -11.67 -12.96 26.24
N PRO A 14 -12.67 -13.13 27.13
CA PRO A 14 -13.47 -14.35 27.19
C PRO A 14 -14.17 -14.71 25.87
N ASP A 15 -14.62 -13.72 25.09
CA ASP A 15 -15.34 -13.95 23.85
C ASP A 15 -14.42 -14.48 22.74
N VAL A 16 -13.20 -13.94 22.64
CA VAL A 16 -12.17 -14.41 21.70
C VAL A 16 -11.75 -15.84 22.04
N PHE A 17 -11.66 -16.15 23.35
CA PHE A 17 -11.36 -17.51 23.81
C PHE A 17 -12.45 -18.51 23.44
N VAL A 18 -13.73 -18.13 23.61
CA VAL A 18 -14.88 -18.98 23.26
C VAL A 18 -14.94 -19.25 21.77
N GLU A 19 -14.70 -18.24 20.93
CA GLU A 19 -14.67 -18.38 19.46
C GLU A 19 -13.52 -19.28 19.00
N ALA A 20 -12.31 -19.06 19.52
CA ALA A 20 -11.15 -19.88 19.17
C ALA A 20 -11.33 -21.34 19.63
N LYS A 21 -11.88 -21.56 20.81
CA LYS A 21 -12.22 -22.89 21.33
C LYS A 21 -13.21 -23.61 20.41
N SER A 22 -14.29 -22.93 20.00
CA SER A 22 -15.28 -23.49 19.09
C SER A 22 -14.67 -23.87 17.73
N LYS A 23 -13.81 -23.00 17.18
CA LYS A 23 -13.09 -23.30 15.91
C LYS A 23 -12.14 -24.50 16.04
N LEU A 24 -11.44 -24.63 17.18
CA LEU A 24 -10.57 -25.78 17.44
C LEU A 24 -11.36 -27.06 17.60
N GLU A 25 -12.50 -27.05 18.31
CA GLU A 25 -13.39 -28.20 18.45
C GLU A 25 -13.93 -28.66 17.09
N GLN A 26 -14.37 -27.73 16.24
CA GLN A 26 -14.81 -28.04 14.87
C GLN A 26 -13.67 -28.61 14.01
N LEU A 27 -12.46 -28.11 14.16
CA LEU A 27 -11.28 -28.60 13.45
C LEU A 27 -10.96 -30.05 13.84
N LEU A 28 -11.09 -30.41 15.13
CA LEU A 28 -10.83 -31.77 15.62
C LEU A 28 -11.86 -32.80 15.13
N LEU A 29 -13.06 -32.37 14.77
CA LEU A 29 -14.09 -33.23 14.18
C LEU A 29 -13.86 -33.54 12.69
N ARG A 30 -12.88 -32.94 12.05
CA ARG A 30 -12.57 -33.17 10.65
C ARG A 30 -11.69 -34.40 10.46
N ASN A 31 -12.25 -35.42 9.82
CA ASN A 31 -11.58 -36.69 9.52
C ASN A 31 -10.84 -36.68 8.16
N ASP A 32 -10.92 -35.57 7.40
CA ASP A 32 -10.34 -35.40 6.07
C ASP A 32 -8.94 -34.76 6.09
N LEU A 33 -8.44 -34.40 7.27
CA LEU A 33 -7.14 -33.72 7.43
C LEU A 33 -6.09 -34.66 8.00
N SER A 34 -4.89 -34.60 7.45
CA SER A 34 -3.72 -35.27 8.03
C SER A 34 -3.32 -34.63 9.37
N PRO A 35 -2.61 -35.35 10.27
CA PRO A 35 -2.12 -34.79 11.53
C PRO A 35 -1.30 -33.51 11.37
N HIS A 36 -0.50 -33.43 10.30
CA HIS A 36 0.28 -32.23 9.99
C HIS A 36 -0.59 -31.03 9.60
N GLN A 37 -1.62 -31.26 8.77
CA GLN A 37 -2.57 -30.22 8.39
C GLN A 37 -3.42 -29.74 9.58
N LEU A 38 -3.79 -30.66 10.47
CA LEU A 38 -4.49 -30.32 11.71
C LEU A 38 -3.62 -29.43 12.61
N LEU A 39 -2.34 -29.76 12.75
CA LEU A 39 -1.40 -28.96 13.55
C LEU A 39 -1.25 -27.56 13.02
N ILE A 40 -1.02 -27.38 11.72
CA ILE A 40 -0.89 -26.05 11.07
C ILE A 40 -2.16 -25.24 11.25
N LYS A 41 -3.33 -25.83 11.06
CA LYS A 41 -4.61 -25.11 11.24
C LYS A 41 -4.88 -24.76 12.71
N ALA A 42 -4.55 -25.65 13.63
CA ALA A 42 -4.68 -25.39 15.06
C ALA A 42 -3.74 -24.25 15.51
N GLN A 43 -2.50 -24.24 15.01
CA GLN A 43 -1.56 -23.13 15.25
C GLN A 43 -2.10 -21.79 14.68
N GLY A 44 -2.67 -21.80 13.47
CA GLY A 44 -3.28 -20.61 12.88
C GLY A 44 -4.45 -20.06 13.73
N ILE A 45 -5.33 -20.94 14.23
CA ILE A 45 -6.42 -20.54 15.13
C ILE A 45 -5.87 -19.98 16.46
N ALA A 46 -4.88 -20.62 17.06
CA ALA A 46 -4.27 -20.18 18.30
C ALA A 46 -3.54 -18.81 18.14
N MET A 47 -2.83 -18.63 17.04
CA MET A 47 -2.17 -17.35 16.72
C MET A 47 -3.17 -16.22 16.45
N SER A 48 -4.30 -16.52 15.80
CA SER A 48 -5.35 -15.52 15.57
C SER A 48 -6.12 -15.15 16.85
N ALA A 49 -6.25 -16.08 17.78
CA ALA A 49 -6.89 -15.84 19.08
C ALA A 49 -6.04 -15.00 20.04
N GLY A 50 -4.72 -15.06 19.93
CA GLY A 50 -3.79 -14.22 20.70
C GLY A 50 -3.64 -12.79 20.16
N ARG A 51 -4.21 -12.49 19.00
CA ARG A 51 -4.20 -11.15 18.40
C ARG A 51 -5.48 -10.42 18.81
N GLU A 52 -5.47 -9.67 19.91
CA GLU A 52 -6.48 -8.62 20.08
C GLU A 52 -6.39 -7.68 18.89
N LYS A 53 -7.40 -7.71 18.00
CA LYS A 53 -7.60 -6.59 17.09
C LYS A 53 -7.92 -5.40 18.00
N PRO A 54 -7.11 -4.33 17.97
CA PRO A 54 -7.46 -3.14 18.74
C PRO A 54 -8.87 -2.74 18.32
N ARG A 55 -9.81 -2.78 19.26
CA ARG A 55 -11.15 -2.23 19.01
C ARG A 55 -10.94 -0.74 18.88
N ASP A 56 -11.10 -0.22 17.68
CA ASP A 56 -11.12 1.24 17.47
C ASP A 56 -12.44 1.77 18.04
N PHE A 57 -12.37 2.20 19.31
CA PHE A 57 -13.50 2.86 19.98
C PHE A 57 -13.58 4.35 19.62
N GLY A 58 -12.63 4.86 18.82
CA GLY A 58 -12.42 6.27 18.63
C GLY A 58 -12.01 6.97 19.94
N ARG A 59 -11.48 8.16 19.82
CA ARG A 59 -11.11 8.99 20.96
C ARG A 59 -12.12 10.14 21.12
N LEU A 60 -12.87 10.14 22.20
CA LEU A 60 -13.70 11.26 22.58
C LEU A 60 -12.88 12.21 23.46
N VAL A 61 -12.66 13.43 23.01
CA VAL A 61 -11.88 14.46 23.71
C VAL A 61 -12.52 15.84 23.44
N SER A 62 -12.43 16.76 24.38
CA SER A 62 -12.88 18.15 24.15
C SER A 62 -11.90 18.88 23.23
N TRP A 63 -12.40 19.83 22.43
CA TRP A 63 -11.53 20.66 21.58
C TRP A 63 -10.46 21.40 22.39
N SER A 64 -10.79 21.89 23.60
CA SER A 64 -9.83 22.59 24.44
C SER A 64 -8.69 21.67 24.92
N GLU A 65 -8.99 20.43 25.26
CA GLU A 65 -7.96 19.43 25.60
C GLU A 65 -7.12 19.08 24.37
N PHE A 66 -7.79 18.78 23.24
CA PHE A 66 -7.12 18.33 22.02
C PHE A 66 -6.08 19.33 21.52
N VAL A 67 -6.45 20.63 21.44
CA VAL A 67 -5.52 21.68 20.96
C VAL A 67 -4.49 22.12 22.01
N SER A 68 -4.69 21.78 23.28
CA SER A 68 -3.73 22.09 24.37
C SER A 68 -2.72 20.96 24.60
N GLU A 69 -2.91 19.79 23.98
CA GLU A 69 -1.91 18.74 24.03
C GLU A 69 -0.62 19.26 23.40
N SER A 70 0.48 19.13 24.14
CA SER A 70 1.81 19.46 23.64
C SER A 70 2.31 18.32 22.70
N SER A 71 1.59 18.12 21.60
CA SER A 71 2.03 17.25 20.53
C SER A 71 2.95 18.04 19.58
N ASP A 72 3.86 17.33 18.95
CA ASP A 72 4.61 17.86 17.84
C ASP A 72 3.67 17.94 16.62
N ASP A 73 3.15 19.14 16.33
CA ASP A 73 2.27 19.39 15.21
C ASP A 73 3.03 19.54 13.89
N THR A 74 4.30 19.11 13.84
CA THR A 74 5.08 19.07 12.61
C THR A 74 4.65 17.89 11.74
N TYR A 75 4.89 18.01 10.43
CA TYR A 75 4.63 16.94 9.48
C TYR A 75 5.45 15.68 9.79
N ASP A 76 4.80 14.52 9.90
CA ASP A 76 5.48 13.21 10.01
C ASP A 76 5.76 12.63 8.61
N TRP A 77 6.73 13.21 7.94
CA TRP A 77 7.08 12.83 6.58
C TRP A 77 7.58 11.40 6.46
N VAL A 78 6.92 10.60 5.61
CA VAL A 78 7.41 9.32 5.10
C VAL A 78 8.29 9.58 3.86
N ILE A 79 7.84 10.40 2.93
CA ILE A 79 8.67 10.96 1.86
C ILE A 79 8.67 12.47 2.05
N ASP A 80 9.85 13.03 2.28
CA ASP A 80 10.03 14.44 2.61
C ASP A 80 9.23 15.35 1.68
N ASP A 81 8.49 16.28 2.24
CA ASP A 81 7.63 17.25 1.56
C ASP A 81 6.51 16.68 0.66
N LEU A 82 6.30 15.35 0.62
CA LEU A 82 5.33 14.73 -0.28
C LEU A 82 4.29 13.85 0.40
N ILE A 83 4.70 12.93 1.26
CA ILE A 83 3.80 11.92 1.83
C ILE A 83 4.02 11.85 3.34
N GLU A 84 2.98 12.09 4.10
CA GLU A 84 2.97 11.86 5.54
C GLU A 84 2.60 10.43 5.89
N ARG A 85 2.90 10.06 7.12
CA ARG A 85 2.43 8.81 7.70
C ARG A 85 0.90 8.74 7.64
N THR A 86 0.39 7.55 7.34
CA THR A 86 -1.04 7.26 7.19
C THR A 86 -1.75 7.94 6.01
N GLU A 87 -1.07 8.64 5.13
CA GLU A 87 -1.68 9.13 3.89
C GLU A 87 -1.82 8.05 2.82
N ARG A 88 -2.78 8.23 1.94
CA ARG A 88 -3.12 7.33 0.84
C ARG A 88 -2.95 8.03 -0.50
N VAL A 89 -2.13 7.43 -1.34
CA VAL A 89 -1.90 7.88 -2.72
C VAL A 89 -2.45 6.83 -3.69
N ILE A 90 -3.26 7.23 -4.64
CA ILE A 90 -3.67 6.39 -5.77
C ILE A 90 -3.09 6.95 -7.05
N VAL A 91 -2.31 6.13 -7.77
CA VAL A 91 -1.76 6.48 -9.09
C VAL A 91 -2.52 5.76 -10.19
N VAL A 92 -3.08 6.55 -11.10
CA VAL A 92 -3.87 6.08 -12.23
C VAL A 92 -3.17 6.37 -13.53
N ALA A 93 -3.13 5.42 -14.43
CA ALA A 93 -2.69 5.63 -15.82
C ALA A 93 -3.21 4.52 -16.73
N ALA A 94 -3.18 4.76 -18.01
CA ALA A 94 -3.39 3.72 -19.01
C ALA A 94 -2.30 2.64 -18.94
N GLU A 95 -2.56 1.50 -19.56
CA GLU A 95 -1.59 0.43 -19.71
C GLU A 95 -0.34 0.93 -20.47
N GLY A 96 0.83 0.45 -20.10
CA GLY A 96 2.10 0.81 -20.74
C GLY A 96 2.69 2.18 -20.36
N VAL A 97 1.95 3.06 -19.67
CA VAL A 97 2.46 4.37 -19.22
C VAL A 97 3.58 4.22 -18.19
N GLY A 98 3.55 3.17 -17.37
CA GLY A 98 4.64 2.82 -16.44
C GLY A 98 4.36 3.11 -14.98
N LYS A 99 3.12 3.01 -14.54
CA LYS A 99 2.74 3.09 -13.10
C LYS A 99 3.65 2.26 -12.21
N THR A 100 3.79 0.98 -12.54
CA THR A 100 4.60 0.02 -11.78
C THR A 100 6.08 0.39 -11.76
N MET A 101 6.60 1.00 -12.84
CA MET A 101 7.97 1.48 -12.85
C MET A 101 8.16 2.71 -11.96
N LEU A 102 7.14 3.59 -11.89
CA LEU A 102 7.14 4.71 -10.96
C LEU A 102 7.04 4.22 -9.50
N ALA A 103 6.16 3.28 -9.23
CA ALA A 103 6.01 2.66 -7.91
C ALA A 103 7.33 2.01 -7.44
N ARG A 104 8.02 1.27 -8.30
CA ARG A 104 9.35 0.70 -8.00
C ARG A 104 10.42 1.77 -7.78
N GLN A 105 10.38 2.87 -8.55
CA GLN A 105 11.26 4.01 -8.31
C GLN A 105 11.03 4.58 -6.92
N VAL A 106 9.76 4.84 -6.54
CA VAL A 106 9.40 5.35 -5.22
C VAL A 106 9.89 4.39 -4.12
N ALA A 107 9.57 3.10 -4.23
CA ALA A 107 9.96 2.10 -3.24
C ALA A 107 11.47 2.00 -3.04
N ILE A 108 12.20 1.79 -4.13
CA ILE A 108 13.64 1.47 -4.09
C ILE A 108 14.46 2.70 -3.68
N LEU A 109 14.14 3.88 -4.24
CA LEU A 109 14.88 5.09 -3.89
C LEU A 109 14.66 5.44 -2.42
N SER A 110 13.41 5.45 -1.95
CA SER A 110 13.10 5.75 -0.55
C SER A 110 13.75 4.75 0.41
N GLY A 111 13.74 3.46 0.07
CA GLY A 111 14.42 2.41 0.84
C GLY A 111 15.95 2.53 0.84
N CYS A 112 16.54 3.21 -0.14
CA CYS A 112 17.97 3.56 -0.18
C CYS A 112 18.29 4.92 0.46
N GLY A 113 17.29 5.65 0.98
CA GLY A 113 17.47 7.00 1.53
C GLY A 113 17.68 8.07 0.45
N VAL A 114 17.03 7.90 -0.70
CA VAL A 114 17.05 8.83 -1.82
C VAL A 114 15.62 9.27 -2.13
N HIS A 115 15.38 10.57 -2.18
CA HIS A 115 14.07 11.11 -2.51
C HIS A 115 13.68 10.74 -3.96
N PRO A 116 12.49 10.15 -4.19
CA PRO A 116 12.16 9.53 -5.46
C PRO A 116 12.05 10.48 -6.66
N PHE A 117 11.91 11.78 -6.42
CA PHE A 117 11.74 12.78 -7.48
C PHE A 117 12.88 13.80 -7.52
N THR A 118 13.36 14.30 -6.40
CA THR A 118 14.48 15.27 -6.38
C THR A 118 15.84 14.60 -6.46
N TYR A 119 15.92 13.29 -6.17
CA TYR A 119 17.13 12.47 -6.08
C TYR A 119 18.13 12.96 -5.03
N GLN A 120 17.70 13.83 -4.14
CA GLN A 120 18.46 14.26 -2.99
C GLN A 120 18.44 13.17 -1.91
N ARG A 121 19.41 13.22 -1.03
CA ARG A 121 19.45 12.33 0.11
C ARG A 121 18.35 12.71 1.10
N MET A 122 17.68 11.72 1.61
CA MET A 122 16.67 11.83 2.66
C MET A 122 16.88 10.73 3.70
N ARG A 123 16.09 10.70 4.75
CA ARG A 123 16.09 9.56 5.65
C ARG A 123 15.67 8.29 4.92
N GLN A 124 16.20 7.18 5.38
CA GLN A 124 15.82 5.87 4.85
C GLN A 124 14.40 5.52 5.30
N VAL A 125 13.59 5.02 4.37
CA VAL A 125 12.19 4.62 4.60
C VAL A 125 12.07 3.10 4.45
N ARG A 126 11.46 2.43 5.41
CA ARG A 126 11.09 1.02 5.24
C ARG A 126 9.92 0.94 4.28
N THR A 127 10.14 0.33 3.12
CA THR A 127 9.12 0.16 2.10
C THR A 127 8.81 -1.32 1.89
N LEU A 128 7.53 -1.66 1.74
CA LEU A 128 7.07 -2.97 1.28
C LEU A 128 6.33 -2.79 -0.04
N THR A 129 6.85 -3.40 -1.09
CA THR A 129 6.16 -3.47 -2.39
C THR A 129 5.46 -4.81 -2.53
N VAL A 130 4.17 -4.79 -2.82
CA VAL A 130 3.34 -5.97 -3.12
C VAL A 130 3.01 -5.95 -4.61
N ASP A 131 3.77 -6.72 -5.40
CA ASP A 131 3.56 -6.84 -6.86
C ASP A 131 2.59 -8.00 -7.14
N LEU A 132 1.41 -7.66 -7.62
CA LEU A 132 0.31 -8.60 -7.86
C LEU A 132 0.20 -9.05 -9.32
N GLU A 133 1.09 -8.60 -10.18
CA GLU A 133 0.94 -8.83 -11.62
C GLU A 133 2.17 -9.47 -12.27
N ASN A 134 3.36 -9.03 -11.86
CA ASN A 134 4.56 -9.36 -12.60
C ASN A 134 5.28 -10.59 -12.04
N PRO A 135 5.75 -11.52 -12.90
CA PRO A 135 6.63 -12.60 -12.48
C PRO A 135 7.99 -12.08 -11.97
N GLU A 136 8.58 -12.75 -11.00
CA GLU A 136 9.86 -12.38 -10.39
C GLU A 136 10.97 -12.05 -11.41
N ARG A 137 11.07 -12.85 -12.48
CA ARG A 137 12.07 -12.63 -13.52
C ARG A 137 11.96 -11.26 -14.17
N ILE A 138 10.73 -10.77 -14.42
CA ILE A 138 10.48 -9.46 -15.01
C ILE A 138 10.81 -8.37 -13.99
N ILE A 139 10.36 -8.53 -12.75
CA ILE A 139 10.65 -7.58 -11.67
C ILE A 139 12.17 -7.44 -11.50
N ARG A 140 12.89 -8.56 -11.40
CA ARG A 140 14.34 -8.55 -11.22
C ARG A 140 15.07 -7.84 -12.37
N ARG A 141 14.68 -8.12 -13.61
CA ARG A 141 15.30 -7.51 -14.79
C ARG A 141 15.07 -6.00 -14.84
N THR A 142 13.86 -5.53 -14.53
CA THR A 142 13.48 -4.12 -14.64
C THR A 142 13.84 -3.29 -13.40
N SER A 143 14.15 -3.93 -12.27
CA SER A 143 14.48 -3.24 -11.02
C SER A 143 15.98 -3.18 -10.71
N ARG A 144 16.78 -4.05 -11.32
CA ARG A 144 18.23 -4.18 -11.01
C ARG A 144 18.99 -2.86 -11.19
N GLU A 145 18.76 -2.17 -12.29
CA GLU A 145 19.44 -0.91 -12.59
C GLU A 145 18.99 0.19 -11.65
N ILE A 146 17.68 0.26 -11.35
CA ILE A 146 17.14 1.21 -10.37
C ILE A 146 17.80 0.99 -9.01
N TYR A 147 17.85 -0.25 -8.56
CA TYR A 147 18.43 -0.61 -7.27
C TYR A 147 19.91 -0.24 -7.18
N ASN A 148 20.71 -0.62 -8.18
CA ASN A 148 22.13 -0.33 -8.20
C ASN A 148 22.41 1.19 -8.22
N ALA A 149 21.64 1.94 -9.00
CA ALA A 149 21.78 3.38 -9.07
C ALA A 149 21.34 4.10 -7.79
N ALA A 150 20.26 3.61 -7.16
CA ALA A 150 19.78 4.13 -5.89
C ALA A 150 20.76 3.81 -4.74
N PHE A 151 21.25 2.57 -4.69
CA PHE A 151 22.22 2.13 -3.69
C PHE A 151 23.51 2.94 -3.74
N ALA A 152 24.02 3.23 -4.95
CA ALA A 152 25.21 4.05 -5.13
C ALA A 152 25.03 5.52 -4.68
N ARG A 153 23.79 6.03 -4.69
CA ARG A 153 23.45 7.40 -4.27
C ARG A 153 23.05 7.51 -2.81
N GLY A 154 22.51 6.43 -2.26
CA GLY A 154 22.04 6.37 -0.88
C GLY A 154 23.18 6.44 0.15
N TYR A 155 22.78 6.49 1.40
CA TYR A 155 23.74 6.54 2.53
C TYR A 155 23.84 5.21 3.26
N THR A 156 22.98 4.26 2.93
CA THR A 156 22.87 3.00 3.64
C THR A 156 23.57 1.87 2.91
N LYS A 157 24.19 0.98 3.69
CA LYS A 157 24.70 -0.30 3.19
C LYS A 157 23.61 -1.40 3.19
N SER A 158 22.49 -1.14 3.84
CA SER A 158 21.38 -2.06 3.99
C SER A 158 20.07 -1.36 3.63
N PRO A 159 19.68 -1.33 2.35
CA PRO A 159 18.40 -0.80 1.94
C PRO A 159 17.24 -1.52 2.65
N THR A 160 16.18 -0.76 2.94
CA THR A 160 14.97 -1.26 3.62
C THR A 160 13.78 -1.33 2.65
N ALA A 161 14.04 -1.68 1.40
CA ALA A 161 13.02 -1.92 0.38
C ALA A 161 12.78 -3.42 0.24
N GLU A 162 11.62 -3.87 0.71
CA GLU A 162 11.21 -5.26 0.66
C GLU A 162 10.17 -5.50 -0.43
N LEU A 163 10.07 -6.74 -0.89
CA LEU A 163 9.21 -7.11 -2.01
C LEU A 163 8.47 -8.42 -1.74
N LEU A 164 7.14 -8.37 -1.80
CA LEU A 164 6.26 -9.52 -1.86
C LEU A 164 5.74 -9.71 -3.29
N VAL A 165 6.08 -10.85 -3.91
CA VAL A 165 5.66 -11.17 -5.28
C VAL A 165 4.53 -12.18 -5.25
N LYS A 166 3.34 -11.79 -5.73
CA LYS A 166 2.17 -12.66 -5.82
C LYS A 166 1.41 -12.43 -7.13
N PRO A 167 1.92 -12.92 -8.28
CA PRO A 167 1.33 -12.66 -9.60
C PRO A 167 -0.09 -13.20 -9.77
N SER A 168 -0.49 -14.17 -8.95
CA SER A 168 -1.87 -14.65 -8.88
C SER A 168 -2.86 -13.65 -8.29
N GLY A 169 -2.37 -12.56 -7.70
CA GLY A 169 -3.17 -11.58 -6.97
C GLY A 169 -3.49 -12.01 -5.55
N PHE A 170 -4.11 -11.11 -4.82
CA PHE A 170 -4.80 -11.35 -3.55
C PHE A 170 -6.30 -11.32 -3.75
N ASP A 171 -7.02 -11.91 -2.82
CA ASP A 171 -8.43 -11.60 -2.60
C ASP A 171 -8.57 -11.02 -1.17
N LEU A 172 -8.44 -9.71 -1.04
CA LEU A 172 -8.54 -9.01 0.24
C LEU A 172 -9.94 -9.11 0.88
N MET A 173 -10.89 -9.77 0.21
CA MET A 173 -12.17 -10.19 0.79
C MET A 173 -12.01 -11.47 1.62
N LYS A 174 -10.92 -12.23 1.44
CA LYS A 174 -10.64 -13.50 2.12
C LYS A 174 -9.67 -13.33 3.28
N PRO A 175 -10.00 -13.90 4.46
CA PRO A 175 -9.11 -13.85 5.63
C PRO A 175 -7.71 -14.41 5.36
N GLU A 176 -7.60 -15.48 4.57
CA GLU A 176 -6.34 -16.16 4.29
C GLU A 176 -5.35 -15.26 3.53
N ASP A 177 -5.85 -14.50 2.55
CA ASP A 177 -5.02 -13.56 1.80
C ASP A 177 -4.68 -12.31 2.62
N ARG A 178 -5.60 -11.85 3.49
CA ARG A 178 -5.32 -10.80 4.48
C ARG A 178 -4.20 -11.21 5.43
N GLU A 179 -4.23 -12.44 5.94
CA GLU A 179 -3.19 -12.97 6.84
C GLU A 179 -1.80 -12.95 6.19
N VAL A 180 -1.71 -13.31 4.89
CA VAL A 180 -0.43 -13.26 4.16
C VAL A 180 0.10 -11.83 4.07
N LEU A 181 -0.76 -10.85 3.78
CA LEU A 181 -0.37 -9.44 3.70
C LEU A 181 0.01 -8.90 5.09
N GLU A 182 -0.79 -9.16 6.11
CA GLU A 182 -0.54 -8.71 7.49
C GLU A 182 0.78 -9.28 8.02
N ARG A 183 1.07 -10.56 7.77
CA ARG A 183 2.36 -11.18 8.13
C ARG A 183 3.54 -10.48 7.46
N ALA A 184 3.44 -10.20 6.15
CA ALA A 184 4.50 -9.49 5.45
C ALA A 184 4.72 -8.07 6.01
N ILE A 185 3.64 -7.39 6.42
CA ILE A 185 3.70 -6.09 7.08
C ILE A 185 4.33 -6.20 8.48
N GLU A 186 3.95 -7.20 9.26
CA GLU A 186 4.51 -7.43 10.60
C GLU A 186 6.02 -7.72 10.56
N ASP A 187 6.46 -8.50 9.57
CA ASP A 187 7.86 -8.86 9.39
C ASP A 187 8.71 -7.66 8.94
N THR A 188 8.16 -6.81 8.06
CA THR A 188 8.90 -5.69 7.45
C THR A 188 8.68 -4.36 8.14
N LYS A 189 7.56 -4.19 8.86
CA LYS A 189 7.13 -2.95 9.54
C LYS A 189 7.28 -1.72 8.63
N PRO A 190 6.65 -1.72 7.45
CA PRO A 190 6.85 -0.69 6.47
C PRO A 190 6.27 0.65 6.95
N GLU A 191 6.94 1.74 6.60
CA GLU A 191 6.41 3.10 6.71
C GLU A 191 5.63 3.47 5.45
N LEU A 192 5.95 2.80 4.31
CA LEU A 192 5.26 2.94 3.05
C LEU A 192 4.93 1.56 2.46
N LEU A 193 3.65 1.26 2.36
CA LEU A 193 3.13 0.08 1.67
C LEU A 193 2.75 0.47 0.24
N ILE A 194 3.39 -0.17 -0.73
CA ILE A 194 3.12 0.02 -2.16
C ILE A 194 2.46 -1.24 -2.69
N MET A 195 1.28 -1.12 -3.29
CA MET A 195 0.57 -2.29 -3.80
C MET A 195 -0.08 -2.01 -5.16
N GLY A 196 0.04 -2.98 -6.06
CA GLY A 196 -0.62 -2.88 -7.35
C GLY A 196 -0.42 -4.05 -8.29
N PRO A 197 -1.26 -4.07 -9.31
CA PRO A 197 -2.43 -3.21 -9.54
C PRO A 197 -3.62 -3.60 -8.67
N LEU A 198 -4.39 -2.61 -8.22
CA LEU A 198 -5.45 -2.80 -7.22
C LEU A 198 -6.58 -3.73 -7.68
N TYR A 199 -6.84 -3.83 -9.00
CA TYR A 199 -7.86 -4.77 -9.52
C TYR A 199 -7.53 -6.25 -9.28
N LYS A 200 -6.25 -6.56 -8.99
CA LYS A 200 -5.80 -7.91 -8.59
C LYS A 200 -5.79 -8.13 -7.07
N ALA A 201 -6.17 -7.11 -6.30
CA ALA A 201 -6.23 -7.20 -4.85
C ALA A 201 -7.59 -7.70 -4.34
N PHE A 202 -8.56 -7.91 -5.21
CA PHE A 202 -9.88 -8.45 -4.86
C PHE A 202 -10.53 -9.12 -6.07
N VAL A 203 -11.38 -10.09 -5.78
CA VAL A 203 -12.21 -10.77 -6.79
C VAL A 203 -13.65 -10.35 -6.56
N ASP A 204 -14.39 -9.98 -7.63
CA ASP A 204 -15.83 -9.79 -7.53
C ASP A 204 -16.49 -11.18 -7.40
N PRO A 205 -17.11 -11.50 -6.25
CA PRO A 205 -17.70 -12.82 -6.02
C PRO A 205 -19.01 -13.02 -6.80
N GLY A 206 -19.43 -12.02 -7.60
CA GLY A 206 -20.74 -11.99 -8.26
C GLY A 206 -21.86 -11.56 -7.31
N GLY A 207 -22.87 -10.89 -7.85
CA GLY A 207 -24.05 -10.45 -7.08
C GLY A 207 -23.84 -9.24 -6.16
N ARG A 208 -22.64 -8.66 -6.10
CA ARG A 208 -22.35 -7.40 -5.39
C ARG A 208 -22.04 -6.30 -6.40
N THR A 209 -22.29 -5.05 -6.02
CA THR A 209 -21.87 -3.91 -6.85
C THR A 209 -20.37 -3.64 -6.69
N ALA A 210 -19.73 -3.15 -7.75
CA ALA A 210 -18.32 -2.72 -7.67
C ALA A 210 -18.07 -1.70 -6.54
N GLU A 211 -19.07 -0.86 -6.24
CA GLU A 211 -19.02 0.10 -5.14
C GLU A 211 -18.97 -0.61 -3.78
N ALA A 212 -19.81 -1.65 -3.56
CA ALA A 212 -19.84 -2.38 -2.29
C ALA A 212 -18.51 -3.13 -2.03
N VAL A 213 -17.93 -3.73 -3.06
CA VAL A 213 -16.62 -4.39 -2.97
C VAL A 213 -15.52 -3.36 -2.69
N ALA A 214 -15.52 -2.24 -3.40
CA ALA A 214 -14.54 -1.18 -3.21
C ALA A 214 -14.59 -0.59 -1.78
N VAL A 215 -15.79 -0.40 -1.22
CA VAL A 215 -15.95 0.08 0.17
C VAL A 215 -15.33 -0.89 1.17
N GLU A 216 -15.54 -2.19 1.00
CA GLU A 216 -14.99 -3.19 1.92
C GLU A 216 -13.47 -3.29 1.82
N VAL A 217 -12.91 -3.29 0.60
CA VAL A 217 -11.46 -3.27 0.38
C VAL A 217 -10.85 -1.99 0.95
N ALA A 218 -11.46 -0.83 0.73
CA ALA A 218 -11.01 0.44 1.27
C ALA A 218 -11.00 0.44 2.80
N LYS A 219 -12.03 -0.10 3.46
CA LYS A 219 -12.07 -0.26 4.92
C LYS A 219 -10.94 -1.16 5.44
N TYR A 220 -10.64 -2.24 4.74
CA TYR A 220 -9.53 -3.10 5.12
C TYR A 220 -8.18 -2.39 4.95
N LEU A 221 -7.99 -1.63 3.86
CA LEU A 221 -6.79 -0.83 3.66
C LEU A 221 -6.68 0.32 4.69
N ASP A 222 -7.80 0.90 5.14
CA ASP A 222 -7.81 1.84 6.27
C ASP A 222 -7.38 1.16 7.57
N TYR A 223 -7.86 -0.06 7.83
CA TYR A 223 -7.39 -0.86 8.97
C TYR A 223 -5.87 -1.09 8.92
N ILE A 224 -5.32 -1.48 7.76
CA ILE A 224 -3.86 -1.64 7.58
C ILE A 224 -3.13 -0.33 7.87
N ARG A 225 -3.56 0.77 7.27
CA ARG A 225 -2.98 2.10 7.48
C ARG A 225 -2.94 2.49 8.95
N ASP A 226 -4.08 2.36 9.63
CA ASP A 226 -4.24 2.83 11.01
C ASP A 226 -3.58 1.89 12.02
N SER A 227 -3.67 0.56 11.83
CA SER A 227 -3.07 -0.41 12.74
C SER A 227 -1.55 -0.47 12.65
N TYR A 228 -1.01 -0.31 11.45
CA TYR A 228 0.44 -0.40 11.21
C TYR A 228 1.11 0.96 11.01
N GLN A 229 0.35 2.04 11.09
CA GLN A 229 0.85 3.42 10.98
C GLN A 229 1.74 3.61 9.74
N CYS A 230 1.27 3.15 8.58
CA CYS A 230 1.98 3.25 7.31
C CYS A 230 1.21 4.08 6.29
N ALA A 231 1.92 4.76 5.41
CA ALA A 231 1.35 5.38 4.23
C ALA A 231 1.07 4.32 3.15
N LEU A 232 0.07 4.57 2.30
CA LEU A 232 -0.31 3.68 1.22
C LEU A 232 -0.06 4.33 -0.15
N TRP A 233 0.59 3.59 -1.05
CA TRP A 233 0.72 3.92 -2.46
C TRP A 233 0.12 2.82 -3.31
N LEU A 234 -0.97 3.11 -4.01
CA LEU A 234 -1.75 2.13 -4.74
C LEU A 234 -1.76 2.43 -6.24
N GLU A 235 -1.57 1.39 -7.05
CA GLU A 235 -1.67 1.49 -8.51
C GLU A 235 -3.06 1.09 -8.98
N HIS A 236 -3.67 1.92 -9.81
CA HIS A 236 -4.98 1.65 -10.40
C HIS A 236 -4.98 1.89 -11.91
N HIS A 237 -5.82 1.15 -12.64
CA HIS A 237 -5.98 1.37 -14.07
C HIS A 237 -6.95 2.51 -14.35
N ALA A 238 -6.67 3.26 -15.42
CA ALA A 238 -7.64 4.17 -16.03
C ALA A 238 -8.71 3.37 -16.79
N PRO A 239 -9.92 3.91 -16.97
CA PRO A 239 -10.91 3.31 -17.85
C PRO A 239 -10.39 3.11 -19.26
N LEU A 240 -10.78 2.01 -19.91
CA LEU A 240 -10.53 1.79 -21.33
C LEU A 240 -11.48 2.67 -22.14
N GLY A 241 -10.96 3.52 -23.06
CA GLY A 241 -11.79 4.34 -23.92
C GLY A 241 -10.98 5.29 -24.80
N GLU A 242 -11.53 5.64 -25.97
CA GLU A 242 -10.84 6.35 -27.06
C GLU A 242 -10.56 7.84 -26.81
N SER A 243 -11.12 8.44 -25.78
CA SER A 243 -10.99 9.88 -25.53
C SER A 243 -10.19 10.15 -24.28
N MET A 244 -8.99 10.70 -24.44
CA MET A 244 -8.11 11.23 -23.37
C MET A 244 -8.66 12.54 -22.76
N THR A 245 -9.97 12.63 -22.59
CA THR A 245 -10.61 13.79 -21.95
C THR A 245 -10.50 13.74 -20.43
N ASN A 246 -10.79 14.85 -19.73
CA ASN A 246 -10.71 14.97 -18.27
C ASN A 246 -11.47 13.88 -17.47
N ARG A 247 -12.42 13.18 -18.09
CA ARG A 247 -13.14 12.05 -17.46
C ARG A 247 -12.27 10.81 -17.26
N GLN A 248 -11.19 10.65 -18.00
CA GLN A 248 -10.31 9.48 -17.97
C GLN A 248 -9.20 9.57 -16.91
N LEU A 249 -9.12 10.69 -16.21
CA LEU A 249 -8.15 10.91 -15.12
C LEU A 249 -8.59 10.28 -13.79
N ARG A 250 -9.61 9.40 -13.79
CA ARG A 250 -10.14 8.78 -12.59
C ARG A 250 -9.90 7.26 -12.60
N PRO A 251 -9.78 6.64 -11.43
CA PRO A 251 -9.72 5.18 -11.32
C PRO A 251 -10.93 4.51 -11.97
N PHE A 252 -10.71 3.37 -12.61
CA PHE A 252 -11.78 2.56 -13.18
C PHE A 252 -12.63 1.89 -12.09
N GLY A 253 -13.91 1.70 -12.35
CA GLY A 253 -14.84 0.93 -11.53
C GLY A 253 -15.62 1.78 -10.54
N SER A 254 -15.18 1.86 -9.29
CA SER A 254 -15.93 2.52 -8.23
C SER A 254 -15.51 3.97 -8.00
N ALA A 255 -16.48 4.84 -7.67
CA ALA A 255 -16.24 6.22 -7.25
C ALA A 255 -15.47 6.31 -5.92
N VAL A 256 -15.44 5.26 -5.12
CA VAL A 256 -14.64 5.16 -3.89
C VAL A 256 -13.19 5.53 -4.16
N TRP A 257 -12.58 4.95 -5.17
CA TRP A 257 -11.17 5.16 -5.50
C TRP A 257 -10.82 6.60 -5.89
N SER A 258 -11.81 7.40 -6.29
CA SER A 258 -11.63 8.83 -6.56
C SER A 258 -11.80 9.72 -5.32
N ARG A 259 -12.49 9.21 -4.28
CA ARG A 259 -12.87 10.00 -3.10
C ARG A 259 -12.10 9.61 -1.84
N TRP A 260 -11.62 8.38 -1.78
CA TRP A 260 -11.01 7.78 -0.60
C TRP A 260 -9.55 8.24 -0.34
N PRO A 261 -8.64 8.37 -1.35
CA PRO A 261 -7.25 8.76 -1.07
C PRO A 261 -7.12 10.24 -0.70
N GLU A 262 -6.06 10.60 -0.01
CA GLU A 262 -5.63 12.00 0.17
C GLU A 262 -5.13 12.55 -1.16
N PHE A 263 -4.30 11.79 -1.89
CA PHE A 263 -3.77 12.17 -3.21
C PHE A 263 -4.20 11.20 -4.29
N GLY A 264 -4.86 11.72 -5.30
CA GLY A 264 -5.20 11.01 -6.52
C GLY A 264 -4.40 11.59 -7.69
N ILE A 265 -3.51 10.79 -8.28
CA ILE A 265 -2.57 11.20 -9.31
C ILE A 265 -2.86 10.45 -10.60
N ALA A 266 -3.00 11.16 -11.71
CA ALA A 266 -3.12 10.58 -13.04
C ALA A 266 -1.91 10.92 -13.90
N LEU A 267 -1.33 9.89 -14.54
CA LEU A 267 -0.28 10.06 -15.53
C LEU A 267 -0.89 10.02 -16.92
N THR A 268 -0.74 11.11 -17.67
CA THR A 268 -1.24 11.22 -19.04
C THR A 268 -0.12 11.58 -20.01
N PRO A 269 -0.02 10.95 -21.20
CA PRO A 269 0.97 11.36 -22.18
C PRO A 269 0.83 12.83 -22.54
N ASP A 270 1.96 13.55 -22.53
CA ASP A 270 1.99 14.94 -23.00
C ASP A 270 2.16 14.97 -24.52
N ILE A 271 1.03 15.10 -25.21
CA ILE A 271 1.00 15.15 -26.68
C ILE A 271 1.45 16.55 -27.17
N SER A 272 1.34 17.56 -26.33
CA SER A 272 1.56 18.97 -26.72
C SER A 272 3.03 19.38 -26.77
N SER A 273 3.89 18.74 -25.99
CA SER A 273 5.32 19.12 -25.89
C SER A 273 6.15 18.68 -27.09
N GLY A 274 5.65 17.76 -27.92
CA GLY A 274 6.45 17.12 -28.98
C GLY A 274 7.60 16.24 -28.46
N MET A 275 7.76 16.14 -27.15
CA MET A 275 8.78 15.30 -26.50
C MET A 275 8.24 13.90 -26.27
N ALA A 276 8.87 12.92 -26.89
CA ALA A 276 8.52 11.51 -26.69
C ALA A 276 8.66 11.12 -25.21
N TYR A 277 7.76 10.25 -24.76
CA TYR A 277 7.79 9.67 -23.39
C TYR A 277 7.72 10.69 -22.25
N THR A 278 7.08 11.82 -22.47
CA THR A 278 6.77 12.82 -21.43
C THR A 278 5.31 12.66 -21.00
N TYR A 279 5.06 12.85 -19.70
CA TYR A 279 3.76 12.64 -19.10
C TYR A 279 3.42 13.82 -18.18
N ASP A 280 2.21 14.34 -18.30
CA ASP A 280 1.63 15.23 -17.32
C ASP A 280 1.24 14.43 -16.09
N VAL A 281 1.52 15.00 -14.91
CA VAL A 281 1.09 14.50 -13.61
C VAL A 281 -0.07 15.37 -13.15
N LYS A 282 -1.27 14.85 -13.26
CA LYS A 282 -2.50 15.61 -12.95
C LYS A 282 -3.13 15.07 -11.67
N HIS A 283 -3.45 15.95 -10.76
CA HIS A 283 -4.14 15.59 -9.54
C HIS A 283 -5.66 15.61 -9.77
N PHE A 284 -6.33 14.50 -9.51
CA PHE A 284 -7.79 14.45 -9.44
C PHE A 284 -8.29 14.59 -8.00
N ARG A 285 -7.36 14.50 -7.01
CA ARG A 285 -7.59 14.78 -5.61
C ARG A 285 -6.30 15.30 -4.98
N GLY A 286 -6.40 16.12 -3.92
CA GLY A 286 -5.24 16.66 -3.19
C GLY A 286 -4.53 17.83 -3.88
N ALA A 287 -5.06 18.36 -4.98
CA ALA A 287 -4.44 19.49 -5.72
C ALA A 287 -4.38 20.82 -4.95
N ARG A 288 -4.98 20.88 -3.77
CA ARG A 288 -5.03 22.09 -2.91
C ARG A 288 -3.91 22.11 -1.86
N ASP A 289 -3.15 21.03 -1.77
CA ASP A 289 -2.03 20.92 -0.86
C ASP A 289 -0.82 21.57 -1.54
N ASP A 290 -0.16 22.50 -0.88
CA ASP A 290 0.98 23.27 -1.41
C ASP A 290 2.30 22.46 -1.46
N ARG A 291 2.23 21.14 -1.56
CA ARG A 291 3.39 20.26 -1.65
C ARG A 291 4.01 20.27 -3.05
N PRO A 292 5.33 20.13 -3.15
CA PRO A 292 6.06 20.21 -4.43
C PRO A 292 5.95 18.92 -5.26
N TRP A 293 4.72 18.48 -5.53
CA TRP A 293 4.52 17.34 -6.43
C TRP A 293 5.04 17.64 -7.83
N PRO A 294 5.64 16.65 -8.52
CA PRO A 294 5.89 16.77 -9.96
C PRO A 294 4.59 17.08 -10.71
N THR A 295 4.62 18.04 -11.62
CA THR A 295 3.52 18.32 -12.57
C THR A 295 3.79 17.71 -13.92
N LYS A 296 5.06 17.45 -14.24
CA LYS A 296 5.48 16.81 -15.48
C LYS A 296 6.71 15.92 -15.24
N ILE A 297 6.64 14.70 -15.76
CA ILE A 297 7.73 13.73 -15.73
C ILE A 297 8.01 13.19 -17.13
N LYS A 298 9.24 12.75 -17.38
CA LYS A 298 9.62 12.06 -18.61
C LYS A 298 10.33 10.74 -18.30
N ARG A 299 10.42 9.84 -19.27
CA ARG A 299 11.28 8.67 -19.16
C ARG A 299 12.73 9.10 -18.95
N GLY A 300 13.32 8.59 -17.88
CA GLY A 300 14.68 8.90 -17.50
C GLY A 300 15.70 7.91 -18.03
N ARG A 301 16.97 8.31 -18.02
CA ARG A 301 18.07 7.43 -18.41
C ARG A 301 18.58 6.58 -17.26
N LEU A 302 18.64 7.16 -16.06
CA LEU A 302 19.17 6.49 -14.86
C LEU A 302 18.05 5.87 -14.02
N PHE A 303 16.98 6.61 -13.82
CA PHE A 303 15.77 6.14 -13.18
C PHE A 303 14.61 6.10 -14.18
N PRO A 304 13.58 5.27 -13.93
CA PRO A 304 12.44 5.14 -14.82
C PRO A 304 11.81 6.47 -15.23
N PHE A 305 11.78 7.41 -14.30
CA PHE A 305 11.24 8.75 -14.54
C PHE A 305 12.16 9.83 -13.99
N GLU A 306 12.25 10.93 -14.71
CA GLU A 306 12.89 12.18 -14.29
C GLU A 306 11.84 13.29 -14.28
N VAL A 307 11.94 14.18 -13.28
CA VAL A 307 11.02 15.32 -13.18
C VAL A 307 11.42 16.40 -14.18
N VAL A 308 10.46 16.90 -14.92
CA VAL A 308 10.61 18.02 -15.85
C VAL A 308 10.14 19.31 -15.19
N GLU A 309 9.04 19.24 -14.44
CA GLU A 309 8.41 20.40 -13.82
C GLU A 309 7.76 20.03 -12.48
N TYR A 310 7.84 20.93 -11.52
CA TYR A 310 7.19 20.83 -10.21
C TYR A 310 6.03 21.79 -10.07
N ALA A 311 5.08 21.48 -9.19
CA ALA A 311 4.07 22.41 -8.75
C ALA A 311 4.74 23.67 -8.16
N LYS A 312 4.18 24.84 -8.50
CA LYS A 312 4.62 26.08 -7.86
C LYS A 312 4.02 26.12 -6.46
N VAL A 313 4.87 26.01 -5.46
CA VAL A 313 4.46 26.22 -4.07
C VAL A 313 4.31 27.72 -3.88
N ASN A 314 3.08 28.19 -3.65
CA ASN A 314 2.84 29.55 -3.24
C ASN A 314 3.26 29.66 -1.77
N LYS A 315 4.40 30.30 -1.51
CA LYS A 315 4.87 30.61 -0.16
C LYS A 315 4.10 31.80 0.40
#